data_7731f118d02880e49494ac4430cbf870
#
_entry.id   7731f118d02880e49494ac4430cbf870
#
_cell.length_a   1.000
_cell.length_b   1.000
_cell.length_c   1.000
_cell.angle_alpha   90.00
_cell.angle_beta   90.00
_cell.angle_gamma   90.00
#
_symmetry.space_group_name_H-M   'P 1'
#
loop_
_entity.id
_entity.type
_entity.pdbx_description
1 polymer ?
#
loop_
_entity_poly.entity_id
_entity_poly.type
_entity_poly.pdbx_seq_one_letter_code
_entity_poly.pdbx_strand_id
1 'polypeptide(L)'
;MLISCWSFMGAVFLFFAIATSIMSHSILPAAITLIPVTVIAAFVIVTTIDMNKAYIQIDGEDITVVDYYFFSRKEKCFTIDEIKTAEIALGYSFRVRGYRYSMMGFSYIVFRNDNNKYLFKVINCPETNDFFSKYIQIQ
;
A
#
# COMPACT_ATOMS: atom_id res chain seq x y z
N MET A 1 2.05 -11.59 7.86
CA MET A 1 0.62 -11.92 8.03
C MET A 1 -0.21 -11.75 6.75
N LEU A 2 -0.03 -10.70 5.95
CA LEU A 2 -0.74 -10.52 4.67
C LEU A 2 -0.43 -11.61 3.63
N ILE A 3 0.82 -12.03 3.50
CA ILE A 3 1.25 -13.06 2.54
C ILE A 3 0.56 -14.42 2.80
N SER A 4 0.37 -14.79 4.06
CA SER A 4 -0.28 -16.06 4.41
C SER A 4 -1.78 -16.07 4.06
N CYS A 5 -2.46 -14.95 4.19
CA CYS A 5 -3.89 -14.83 3.85
C CYS A 5 -4.11 -14.94 2.33
N TRP A 6 -3.26 -14.30 1.53
CA TRP A 6 -3.31 -14.36 0.07
C TRP A 6 -2.93 -15.75 -0.47
N SER A 7 -1.95 -16.41 0.16
CA SER A 7 -1.57 -17.79 -0.18
C SER A 7 -2.71 -18.76 0.10
N PHE A 8 -3.42 -18.60 1.20
CA PHE A 8 -4.58 -19.42 1.54
C PHE A 8 -5.73 -19.21 0.55
N MET A 9 -6.06 -17.96 0.23
CA MET A 9 -7.08 -17.66 -0.78
C MET A 9 -6.71 -18.24 -2.15
N GLY A 10 -5.45 -18.10 -2.58
CA GLY A 10 -4.96 -18.68 -3.82
C GLY A 10 -5.11 -20.20 -3.87
N ALA A 11 -4.79 -20.89 -2.79
CA ALA A 11 -4.96 -22.34 -2.68
C ALA A 11 -6.42 -22.77 -2.76
N VAL A 12 -7.34 -22.05 -2.12
CA VAL A 12 -8.79 -22.31 -2.19
C VAL A 12 -9.31 -22.13 -3.61
N PHE A 13 -8.93 -21.04 -4.31
CA PHE A 13 -9.33 -20.84 -5.71
C PHE A 13 -8.78 -21.93 -6.64
N LEU A 14 -7.52 -22.33 -6.45
CA LEU A 14 -6.91 -23.41 -7.21
C LEU A 14 -7.67 -24.72 -7.01
N PHE A 15 -8.02 -25.05 -5.78
CA PHE A 15 -8.79 -26.24 -5.45
C PHE A 15 -10.17 -26.24 -6.16
N PHE A 16 -10.90 -25.13 -6.10
CA PHE A 16 -12.19 -24.99 -6.79
C PHE A 16 -12.05 -25.10 -8.31
N ALA A 17 -11.00 -24.51 -8.89
CA ALA A 17 -10.73 -24.59 -10.32
C ALA A 17 -10.50 -26.03 -10.78
N ILE A 18 -9.73 -26.80 -10.01
CA ILE A 18 -9.45 -28.21 -10.29
C ILE A 18 -10.72 -29.04 -10.13
N ALA A 19 -11.45 -28.87 -9.02
CA ALA A 19 -12.67 -29.63 -8.75
C ALA A 19 -13.74 -29.40 -9.82
N THR A 20 -13.97 -28.15 -10.22
CA THR A 20 -14.94 -27.82 -11.28
C THR A 20 -14.52 -28.35 -12.66
N SER A 21 -13.23 -28.39 -12.96
CA SER A 21 -12.73 -28.96 -14.22
C SER A 21 -12.92 -30.48 -14.28
N ILE A 22 -12.69 -31.17 -13.16
CA ILE A 22 -12.92 -32.63 -13.07
C ILE A 22 -14.42 -32.92 -13.23
N MET A 23 -15.29 -32.17 -12.56
CA MET A 23 -16.74 -32.38 -12.62
C MET A 23 -17.34 -32.10 -13.99
N SER A 24 -16.85 -31.12 -14.70
CA SER A 24 -17.34 -30.72 -16.02
C SER A 24 -16.69 -31.45 -17.19
N HIS A 25 -15.68 -32.26 -16.94
CA HIS A 25 -14.81 -32.86 -17.98
C HIS A 25 -14.28 -31.84 -19.00
N SER A 26 -14.06 -30.60 -18.55
CA SER A 26 -13.64 -29.49 -19.40
C SER A 26 -12.56 -28.66 -18.70
N ILE A 27 -11.59 -28.18 -19.48
CA ILE A 27 -10.52 -27.28 -19.00
C ILE A 27 -11.03 -25.84 -18.87
N LEU A 28 -12.14 -25.49 -19.50
CA LEU A 28 -12.67 -24.14 -19.58
C LEU A 28 -12.94 -23.47 -18.21
N PRO A 29 -13.58 -24.16 -17.22
CA PRO A 29 -13.78 -23.59 -15.90
C PRO A 29 -12.48 -23.28 -15.17
N ALA A 30 -11.46 -24.13 -15.30
CA ALA A 30 -10.14 -23.87 -14.71
C ALA A 30 -9.47 -22.66 -15.34
N ALA A 31 -9.52 -22.50 -16.64
CA ALA A 31 -8.95 -21.35 -17.33
C ALA A 31 -9.63 -20.03 -16.89
N ILE A 32 -10.95 -20.01 -16.80
CA ILE A 32 -11.72 -18.83 -16.37
C ILE A 32 -11.37 -18.42 -14.94
N THR A 33 -11.13 -19.36 -14.03
CA THR A 33 -10.77 -19.06 -12.65
C THR A 33 -9.30 -18.75 -12.44
N LEU A 34 -8.39 -19.38 -13.19
CA LEU A 34 -6.96 -19.17 -13.05
C LEU A 34 -6.46 -17.83 -13.61
N ILE A 35 -7.07 -17.32 -14.69
CA ILE A 35 -6.67 -16.03 -15.27
C ILE A 35 -6.76 -14.88 -14.26
N PRO A 36 -7.92 -14.60 -13.61
CA PRO A 36 -8.00 -13.50 -12.66
C PRO A 36 -7.10 -13.70 -11.44
N VAL A 37 -6.93 -14.95 -10.96
CA VAL A 37 -6.03 -15.25 -9.84
C VAL A 37 -4.58 -14.92 -10.21
N THR A 38 -4.14 -15.30 -11.41
CA THR A 38 -2.79 -15.00 -11.88
C THR A 38 -2.55 -13.49 -12.03
N VAL A 39 -3.53 -12.76 -12.56
CA VAL A 39 -3.45 -11.29 -12.69
C VAL A 39 -3.35 -10.62 -11.32
N ILE A 40 -4.18 -11.04 -10.37
CA ILE A 40 -4.12 -10.51 -8.99
C ILE A 40 -2.78 -10.84 -8.33
N ALA A 41 -2.30 -12.07 -8.46
CA ALA A 41 -1.00 -12.48 -7.91
C ALA A 41 0.15 -11.65 -8.50
N ALA A 42 0.16 -11.46 -9.82
CA ALA A 42 1.16 -10.63 -10.49
C ALA A 42 1.11 -9.18 -9.99
N PHE A 43 -0.09 -8.61 -9.85
CA PHE A 43 -0.28 -7.27 -9.29
C PHE A 43 0.25 -7.15 -7.86
N VAL A 44 -0.03 -8.12 -6.99
CA VAL A 44 0.46 -8.15 -5.60
C VAL A 44 1.98 -8.25 -5.57
N ILE A 45 2.58 -9.09 -6.42
CA ILE A 45 4.04 -9.23 -6.51
C ILE A 45 4.68 -7.91 -6.92
N VAL A 46 4.19 -7.29 -7.99
CA VAL A 46 4.73 -6.02 -8.49
C VAL A 46 4.62 -4.92 -7.42
N THR A 47 3.46 -4.77 -6.80
CA THR A 47 3.26 -3.75 -5.76
C THR A 47 4.15 -4.00 -4.53
N THR A 48 4.39 -5.27 -4.16
CA THR A 48 5.29 -5.60 -3.06
C THR A 48 6.74 -5.25 -3.39
N ILE A 49 7.19 -5.53 -4.62
CA ILE A 49 8.52 -5.15 -5.08
C ILE A 49 8.69 -3.63 -5.08
N ASP A 50 7.70 -2.89 -5.58
CA ASP A 50 7.72 -1.43 -5.61
C ASP A 50 7.77 -0.84 -4.19
N MET A 51 6.97 -1.36 -3.26
CA MET A 51 6.98 -0.93 -1.85
C MET A 51 8.33 -1.19 -1.17
N ASN A 52 8.99 -2.31 -1.48
CA ASN A 52 10.30 -2.63 -0.88
C ASN A 52 11.44 -1.75 -1.43
N LYS A 53 11.24 -1.13 -2.59
CA LYS A 53 12.21 -0.21 -3.19
C LYS A 53 11.97 1.25 -2.80
N ALA A 54 10.76 1.58 -2.32
CA ALA A 54 10.43 2.92 -1.85
C ALA A 54 11.23 3.26 -0.59
N TYR A 55 11.77 4.46 -0.53
CA TYR A 55 12.50 4.94 0.64
C TYR A 55 12.37 6.44 0.81
N ILE A 56 12.67 6.90 2.02
CA ILE A 56 12.76 8.31 2.37
C ILE A 56 14.16 8.54 2.94
N GLN A 57 14.82 9.54 2.41
CA GLN A 57 16.14 9.98 2.86
C GLN A 57 16.03 11.42 3.34
N ILE A 58 16.62 11.71 4.51
CA ILE A 58 16.76 13.06 5.03
C ILE A 58 18.26 13.37 5.03
N ASP A 59 18.62 14.45 4.35
CA ASP A 59 20.00 14.94 4.26
C ASP A 59 20.03 16.43 4.64
N GLY A 60 20.38 16.69 5.91
CA GLY A 60 20.29 18.03 6.48
C GLY A 60 18.83 18.51 6.56
N GLU A 61 18.50 19.53 5.78
CA GLU A 61 17.16 20.12 5.70
C GLU A 61 16.33 19.55 4.55
N ASP A 62 16.93 18.76 3.67
CA ASP A 62 16.27 18.21 2.50
C ASP A 62 15.71 16.82 2.75
N ILE A 63 14.47 16.59 2.34
CA ILE A 63 13.78 15.32 2.38
C ILE A 63 13.55 14.83 0.96
N THR A 64 14.16 13.70 0.62
CA THR A 64 13.95 13.03 -0.65
C THR A 64 13.03 11.83 -0.45
N VAL A 65 11.87 11.85 -1.09
CA VAL A 65 10.90 10.76 -1.11
C VAL A 65 10.96 10.06 -2.45
N VAL A 66 11.33 8.79 -2.44
CA VAL A 66 11.39 7.94 -3.63
C VAL A 66 10.31 6.89 -3.55
N ASP A 67 9.35 6.98 -4.46
CA ASP A 67 8.27 6.04 -4.65
C ASP A 67 8.45 5.27 -5.96
N TYR A 68 7.95 4.05 -5.99
CA TYR A 68 7.87 3.25 -7.20
C TYR A 68 6.41 2.91 -7.51
N TYR A 69 6.07 2.97 -8.80
CA TYR A 69 4.76 2.59 -9.29
C TYR A 69 4.93 1.85 -10.62
N PHE A 70 4.61 0.55 -10.65
CA PHE A 70 4.84 -0.34 -11.80
C PHE A 70 6.28 -0.22 -12.34
N PHE A 71 7.26 -0.38 -11.45
CA PHE A 71 8.71 -0.23 -11.72
C PHE A 71 9.15 1.18 -12.17
N SER A 72 8.24 2.14 -12.25
CA SER A 72 8.56 3.53 -12.54
C SER A 72 8.95 4.27 -11.27
N ARG A 73 10.19 4.77 -11.21
CA ARG A 73 10.70 5.58 -10.11
C ARG A 73 10.10 6.99 -10.18
N LYS A 74 9.55 7.44 -9.09
CA LYS A 74 9.11 8.83 -8.87
C LYS A 74 9.87 9.38 -7.68
N GLU A 75 10.52 10.51 -7.89
CA GLU A 75 11.29 11.19 -6.86
C GLU A 75 10.70 12.58 -6.63
N LYS A 76 10.61 12.98 -5.36
CA LYS A 76 10.16 14.27 -4.92
C LYS A 76 11.08 14.75 -3.82
N CYS A 77 11.57 15.98 -3.95
CA CYS A 77 12.38 16.63 -2.95
C CYS A 77 11.54 17.71 -2.25
N PHE A 78 11.67 17.81 -0.95
CA PHE A 78 11.01 18.79 -0.08
C PHE A 78 12.04 19.28 0.93
N THR A 79 11.88 20.50 1.43
CA THR A 79 12.63 20.98 2.60
C THR A 79 11.82 20.71 3.86
N ILE A 80 12.51 20.51 5.00
CA ILE A 80 11.84 20.32 6.31
C ILE A 80 10.93 21.51 6.61
N ASP A 81 11.36 22.72 6.23
CA ASP A 81 10.58 23.95 6.43
C ASP A 81 9.27 24.00 5.64
N GLU A 82 9.17 23.26 4.54
CA GLU A 82 7.91 23.14 3.77
C GLU A 82 6.86 22.31 4.48
N ILE A 83 7.27 21.48 5.43
CA ILE A 83 6.36 20.62 6.19
C ILE A 83 5.86 21.40 7.40
N LYS A 84 4.57 21.73 7.42
CA LYS A 84 3.98 22.48 8.52
C LYS A 84 3.11 21.64 9.45
N THR A 85 2.50 20.58 8.91
CA THR A 85 1.68 19.68 9.70
C THR A 85 2.00 18.22 9.38
N ALA A 86 2.05 17.41 10.43
CA ALA A 86 2.15 15.96 10.34
C ALA A 86 0.99 15.38 11.17
N GLU A 87 0.01 14.81 10.50
CA GLU A 87 -1.23 14.31 11.11
C GLU A 87 -1.33 12.80 10.95
N ILE A 88 -1.78 12.11 12.01
CA ILE A 88 -2.09 10.68 11.90
C ILE A 88 -3.46 10.52 11.25
N ALA A 89 -3.47 9.97 10.04
CA ALA A 89 -4.67 9.62 9.32
C ALA A 89 -4.91 8.11 9.34
N LEU A 90 -6.14 7.71 9.62
CA LEU A 90 -6.56 6.33 9.44
C LEU A 90 -6.53 5.98 7.94
N GLY A 91 -6.01 4.80 7.62
CA GLY A 91 -5.89 4.30 6.26
C GLY A 91 -7.22 4.31 5.49
N TYR A 92 -7.18 3.90 4.24
CA TYR A 92 -8.29 4.03 3.30
C TYR A 92 -9.67 3.89 3.92
N SER A 93 -10.37 5.03 4.09
CA SER A 93 -11.78 5.05 4.40
C SER A 93 -12.56 5.25 3.11
N PHE A 94 -13.50 4.37 2.84
CA PHE A 94 -14.47 4.57 1.75
C PHE A 94 -15.86 4.85 2.35
N ARG A 95 -16.63 5.68 1.67
CA ARG A 95 -18.02 5.95 2.04
C ARG A 95 -18.96 5.12 1.18
N VAL A 96 -19.81 4.32 1.84
CA VAL A 96 -20.93 3.66 1.19
C VAL A 96 -22.20 4.11 1.88
N ARG A 97 -23.14 4.72 1.15
CA ARG A 97 -24.43 5.19 1.66
C ARG A 97 -24.34 6.05 2.93
N GLY A 98 -23.34 6.94 3.00
CA GLY A 98 -23.14 7.83 4.15
C GLY A 98 -22.36 7.23 5.32
N TYR A 99 -22.14 5.93 5.36
CA TYR A 99 -21.31 5.27 6.37
C TYR A 99 -19.85 5.23 5.94
N ARG A 100 -18.96 5.56 6.89
CA ARG A 100 -17.53 5.54 6.69
C ARG A 100 -16.99 4.18 7.14
N TYR A 101 -16.49 3.40 6.19
CA TYR A 101 -15.81 2.14 6.46
C TYR A 101 -14.30 2.37 6.45
N SER A 102 -13.61 2.01 7.53
CA SER A 102 -12.16 1.98 7.59
C SER A 102 -11.70 0.58 7.21
N MET A 103 -10.95 0.44 6.14
CA MET A 103 -10.25 -0.81 5.88
C MET A 103 -9.14 -0.97 6.91
N MET A 104 -9.16 -2.12 7.56
CA MET A 104 -8.34 -2.53 8.69
C MET A 104 -6.93 -1.98 8.74
N GLY A 105 -6.60 -1.34 9.85
CA GLY A 105 -5.34 -1.57 10.57
C GLY A 105 -4.13 -0.77 10.16
N PHE A 106 -4.13 -0.02 9.06
CA PHE A 106 -3.01 0.85 8.73
C PHE A 106 -3.39 2.31 8.98
N SER A 107 -2.66 2.96 9.89
CA SER A 107 -2.63 4.40 9.98
C SER A 107 -1.42 4.94 9.22
N TYR A 108 -1.53 6.16 8.75
CA TYR A 108 -0.47 6.85 8.03
C TYR A 108 -0.19 8.19 8.70
N ILE A 109 1.06 8.61 8.70
CA ILE A 109 1.43 9.99 8.98
C ILE A 109 1.37 10.72 7.64
N VAL A 110 0.53 11.74 7.56
CA VAL A 110 0.32 12.56 6.37
C VAL A 110 0.98 13.90 6.56
N PHE A 111 1.89 14.25 5.68
CA PHE A 111 2.63 15.50 5.71
C PHE A 111 2.02 16.50 4.73
N ARG A 112 1.81 17.73 5.21
CA ARG A 112 1.21 18.83 4.43
C ARG A 112 2.01 20.11 4.59
N ASN A 113 1.90 20.99 3.60
CA ASN A 113 2.48 22.33 3.65
C ASN A 113 1.51 23.36 4.25
N ASP A 114 1.94 24.64 4.31
CA ASP A 114 1.13 25.77 4.84
C ASP A 114 -0.23 25.92 4.17
N ASN A 115 -0.34 25.58 2.91
CA ASN A 115 -1.60 25.65 2.15
C ASN A 115 -2.47 24.40 2.33
N ASN A 116 -2.17 23.57 3.33
CA ASN A 116 -2.82 22.28 3.57
C ASN A 116 -2.73 21.31 2.39
N LYS A 117 -1.77 21.52 1.48
CA LYS A 117 -1.54 20.66 0.33
C LYS A 117 -0.76 19.42 0.76
N TYR A 118 -1.24 18.26 0.33
CA TYR A 118 -0.58 16.98 0.53
C TYR A 118 0.82 16.96 -0.12
N LEU A 119 1.82 16.58 0.65
CA LEU A 119 3.19 16.35 0.18
C LEU A 119 3.44 14.86 -0.02
N PHE A 120 3.47 14.11 1.07
CA PHE A 120 3.65 12.66 1.07
C PHE A 120 3.02 12.04 2.32
N LYS A 121 3.03 10.71 2.39
CA LYS A 121 2.58 9.96 3.56
C LYS A 121 3.49 8.76 3.80
N VAL A 122 3.60 8.37 5.05
CA VAL A 122 4.34 7.17 5.49
C VAL A 122 3.45 6.28 6.34
N ILE A 123 3.77 5.02 6.45
CA ILE A 123 3.05 4.12 7.35
C ILE A 123 3.37 4.53 8.79
N ASN A 124 2.33 4.67 9.62
CA ASN A 124 2.48 4.94 11.04
C ASN A 124 2.88 3.65 11.76
N CYS A 125 4.16 3.54 12.09
CA CYS A 125 4.73 2.51 12.93
C CYS A 125 5.69 3.15 13.94
N PRO A 126 6.05 2.46 15.03
CA PRO A 126 6.93 3.03 16.06
C PRO A 126 8.23 3.58 15.47
N GLU A 127 8.87 2.83 14.57
CA GLU A 127 10.13 3.21 13.95
C GLU A 127 10.00 4.51 13.12
N THR A 128 8.89 4.64 12.38
CA THR A 128 8.61 5.82 11.58
C THR A 128 8.32 7.03 12.46
N ASN A 129 7.54 6.83 13.53
CA ASN A 129 7.25 7.87 14.50
C ASN A 129 8.53 8.37 15.18
N ASP A 130 9.36 7.47 15.66
CA ASP A 130 10.64 7.79 16.31
C ASP A 130 11.59 8.53 15.35
N PHE A 131 11.57 8.15 14.07
CA PHE A 131 12.38 8.80 13.05
C PHE A 131 11.93 10.24 12.80
N PHE A 132 10.63 10.45 12.51
CA PHE A 132 10.12 11.76 12.16
C PHE A 132 9.93 12.70 13.36
N SER A 133 9.69 12.19 14.57
CA SER A 133 9.55 13.02 15.78
C SER A 133 10.81 13.82 16.12
N LYS A 134 11.97 13.42 15.59
CA LYS A 134 13.23 14.15 15.72
C LYS A 134 13.26 15.45 14.93
N TYR A 135 12.45 15.54 13.88
CA TYR A 135 12.45 16.66 12.94
C TYR A 135 11.14 17.45 12.95
N ILE A 136 10.02 16.79 13.22
CA ILE A 136 8.68 17.38 13.08
C ILE A 136 7.80 16.90 14.23
N GLN A 137 6.99 17.83 14.78
CA GLN A 137 5.99 17.48 15.78
C GLN A 137 4.80 16.80 15.10
N ILE A 138 4.54 15.54 15.44
CA ILE A 138 3.41 14.74 14.93
C ILE A 138 2.20 14.98 15.85
N GLN A 139 1.08 15.38 15.27
CA GLN A 139 -0.19 15.64 15.95
C GLN A 139 -1.18 14.48 15.79
#